data_9c47234533c67042d6383a8d8293f208
#
_entry.id   9c47234533c67042d6383a8d8293f208
#
_cell.length_a   1.000
_cell.length_b   1.000
_cell.length_c   1.000
_cell.angle_alpha   90.00
_cell.angle_beta   90.00
_cell.angle_gamma   90.00
#
_symmetry.space_group_name_H-M   'P 1'
#
loop_
_entity.id
_entity.type
_entity.pdbx_description
1 polymer ?
#
loop_
_entity_poly.entity_id
_entity_poly.type
_entity_poly.pdbx_seq_one_letter_code
_entity_poly.pdbx_strand_id
1 'polypeptide(L)'
;MPLAKGHSQKVISHNISEMVQAGHPHDQAVAAALNTARKTKAGGGPMNKSQMPQQVNKIHVGPIHSPVAGRTDHLPMHVPSGSYVLPADIVSSLGEGNTMAGYRAVRLMFEKAPYGAYAQGGHVGNPVPIVAAGGEYVLSPDEVLWAGGGDLDAGHKKLDDFVNGTRAELIKTLKALPGPKKD
;
A
#
# COMPACT_ATOMS: atom_id res chain seq x y z
N MET A 1 -30.35 35.00 8.53
CA MET A 1 -29.48 35.44 7.41
C MET A 1 -28.83 34.26 6.75
N PRO A 2 -28.61 34.22 5.45
CA PRO A 2 -27.88 33.12 4.82
C PRO A 2 -26.39 33.21 5.17
N LEU A 3 -25.83 32.12 5.66
CA LEU A 3 -24.40 32.02 6.00
C LEU A 3 -23.51 32.16 4.76
N ALA A 4 -22.37 32.82 4.90
CA ALA A 4 -21.41 33.00 3.84
C ALA A 4 -20.83 31.64 3.37
N LYS A 5 -20.80 31.46 2.04
CA LYS A 5 -20.27 30.23 1.42
C LYS A 5 -18.75 30.24 1.40
N GLY A 6 -18.11 29.21 1.92
CA GLY A 6 -16.64 29.04 1.92
C GLY A 6 -16.20 28.09 3.01
N HIS A 7 -14.96 27.59 2.87
CA HIS A 7 -14.36 26.63 3.81
C HIS A 7 -13.10 27.18 4.49
N SER A 8 -12.74 28.45 4.21
CA SER A 8 -11.60 29.06 4.90
C SER A 8 -11.93 29.36 6.36
N GLN A 9 -10.94 29.30 7.21
CA GLN A 9 -11.10 29.58 8.65
C GLN A 9 -11.73 30.95 8.89
N LYS A 10 -11.40 31.94 8.06
CA LYS A 10 -11.98 33.30 8.12
C LYS A 10 -13.48 33.29 7.90
N VAL A 11 -14.00 32.51 6.91
CA VAL A 11 -15.43 32.40 6.63
C VAL A 11 -16.15 31.63 7.73
N ILE A 12 -15.54 30.56 8.27
CA ILE A 12 -16.11 29.78 9.37
C ILE A 12 -16.25 30.66 10.61
N SER A 13 -15.19 31.37 11.01
CA SER A 13 -15.20 32.28 12.16
C SER A 13 -16.22 33.41 12.00
N HIS A 14 -16.36 33.98 10.79
CA HIS A 14 -17.33 35.00 10.49
C HIS A 14 -18.76 34.48 10.66
N ASN A 15 -19.07 33.32 10.08
CA ASN A 15 -20.38 32.68 10.21
C ASN A 15 -20.75 32.35 11.66
N ILE A 16 -19.77 31.91 12.47
CA ILE A 16 -19.98 31.67 13.91
C ILE A 16 -20.34 32.98 14.60
N SER A 17 -19.58 34.03 14.34
CA SER A 17 -19.79 35.34 14.96
C SER A 17 -21.16 35.93 14.61
N GLU A 18 -21.59 35.87 13.34
CA GLU A 18 -22.91 36.33 12.89
C GLU A 18 -24.05 35.57 13.58
N MET A 19 -23.94 34.24 13.69
CA MET A 19 -24.97 33.44 14.34
C MET A 19 -25.08 33.69 15.84
N VAL A 20 -23.95 33.88 16.52
CA VAL A 20 -23.93 34.22 17.96
C VAL A 20 -24.54 35.60 18.18
N GLN A 21 -24.23 36.60 17.32
CA GLN A 21 -24.83 37.94 17.38
C GLN A 21 -26.33 37.89 17.06
N ALA A 22 -26.80 36.94 16.25
CA ALA A 22 -28.20 36.73 15.98
C ALA A 22 -28.94 35.97 17.11
N GLY A 23 -28.27 35.66 18.21
CA GLY A 23 -28.87 35.05 19.40
C GLY A 23 -28.86 33.52 19.43
N HIS A 24 -28.16 32.87 18.51
CA HIS A 24 -28.03 31.41 18.54
C HIS A 24 -26.97 30.95 19.57
N PRO A 25 -27.20 29.82 20.26
CA PRO A 25 -26.19 29.23 21.13
C PRO A 25 -24.88 28.96 20.39
N HIS A 26 -23.76 29.21 21.05
CA HIS A 26 -22.41 29.07 20.47
C HIS A 26 -22.20 27.71 19.79
N ASP A 27 -22.60 26.60 20.46
CA ASP A 27 -22.42 25.25 19.91
C ASP A 27 -23.24 25.02 18.62
N GLN A 28 -24.45 25.61 18.56
CA GLN A 28 -25.29 25.56 17.37
C GLN A 28 -24.69 26.41 16.23
N ALA A 29 -24.12 27.57 16.54
CA ALA A 29 -23.42 28.41 15.58
C ALA A 29 -22.19 27.71 14.98
N VAL A 30 -21.39 27.04 15.81
CA VAL A 30 -20.22 26.25 15.37
C VAL A 30 -20.67 25.10 14.46
N ALA A 31 -21.69 24.32 14.86
CA ALA A 31 -22.17 23.20 14.07
C ALA A 31 -22.72 23.65 12.69
N ALA A 32 -23.46 24.74 12.63
CA ALA A 32 -24.02 25.28 11.39
C ALA A 32 -22.94 25.83 10.46
N ALA A 33 -21.96 26.56 11.00
CA ALA A 33 -20.84 27.11 10.21
C ALA A 33 -19.96 26.00 9.60
N LEU A 34 -19.66 24.95 10.39
CA LEU A 34 -18.90 23.79 9.92
C LEU A 34 -19.69 22.96 8.88
N ASN A 35 -20.99 22.81 9.07
CA ASN A 35 -21.84 22.11 8.09
C ASN A 35 -21.90 22.87 6.75
N THR A 36 -21.98 24.19 6.78
CA THR A 36 -21.92 25.04 5.58
C THR A 36 -20.58 24.94 4.89
N ALA A 37 -19.47 24.94 5.65
CA ALA A 37 -18.13 24.76 5.12
C ALA A 37 -17.93 23.36 4.47
N ARG A 38 -18.49 22.30 5.07
CA ARG A 38 -18.47 20.93 4.50
C ARG A 38 -19.26 20.86 3.20
N LYS A 39 -20.45 21.45 3.13
CA LYS A 39 -21.28 21.48 1.90
C LYS A 39 -20.59 22.22 0.76
N THR A 40 -19.87 23.30 1.05
CA THR A 40 -19.10 24.03 0.04
C THR A 40 -17.84 23.29 -0.41
N LYS A 41 -17.28 22.41 0.43
CA LYS A 41 -16.17 21.52 0.07
C LYS A 41 -16.65 20.30 -0.73
N ALA A 42 -17.86 19.81 -0.45
CA ALA A 42 -18.49 18.70 -1.17
C ALA A 42 -19.09 19.11 -2.53
N GLY A 43 -19.40 20.39 -2.73
CA GLY A 43 -19.71 20.96 -4.04
C GLY A 43 -18.40 21.13 -4.80
N GLY A 44 -17.87 20.03 -5.37
CA GLY A 44 -16.65 20.05 -6.16
C GLY A 44 -16.74 21.09 -7.26
N GLY A 45 -15.95 22.17 -7.13
CA GLY A 45 -15.56 22.95 -8.29
C GLY A 45 -14.92 22.02 -9.31
N PRO A 46 -14.90 22.38 -10.62
CA PRO A 46 -14.26 21.55 -11.61
C PRO A 46 -12.83 21.26 -11.12
N MET A 47 -12.57 20.01 -10.76
CA MET A 47 -11.21 19.57 -10.43
C MET A 47 -10.38 19.90 -11.65
N ASN A 48 -9.45 20.83 -11.47
CA ASN A 48 -8.45 21.09 -12.48
C ASN A 48 -7.76 19.75 -12.72
N LYS A 49 -7.99 19.14 -13.89
CA LYS A 49 -7.40 17.84 -14.27
C LYS A 49 -5.87 17.80 -14.15
N SER A 50 -5.24 18.97 -13.99
CA SER A 50 -3.81 19.13 -13.74
C SER A 50 -3.41 18.93 -12.27
N GLN A 51 -4.36 18.81 -11.32
CA GLN A 51 -4.09 18.57 -9.89
C GLN A 51 -4.61 17.23 -9.37
N MET A 52 -5.20 16.42 -10.23
CA MET A 52 -5.20 15.00 -9.94
C MET A 52 -3.72 14.60 -9.91
N PRO A 53 -3.21 13.96 -8.82
CA PRO A 53 -2.01 13.20 -9.01
C PRO A 53 -2.33 12.31 -10.21
N GLN A 54 -1.62 12.51 -11.31
CA GLN A 54 -1.64 11.55 -12.39
C GLN A 54 -1.27 10.26 -11.67
N GLN A 55 -2.26 9.43 -11.40
CA GLN A 55 -2.03 8.02 -11.18
C GLN A 55 -1.46 7.56 -12.52
N VAL A 56 -0.16 7.83 -12.67
CA VAL A 56 0.64 7.08 -13.58
C VAL A 56 0.33 5.67 -13.14
N ASN A 57 -0.32 4.88 -13.98
CA ASN A 57 -0.50 3.44 -13.79
C ASN A 57 0.89 2.80 -13.83
N LYS A 58 1.76 3.24 -12.91
CA LYS A 58 3.09 2.71 -12.76
C LYS A 58 2.93 1.34 -12.14
N ILE A 59 2.99 0.36 -13.00
CA ILE A 59 2.97 -1.03 -12.59
C ILE A 59 4.24 -1.28 -11.78
N HIS A 60 4.06 -1.77 -10.57
CA HIS A 60 5.15 -2.05 -9.64
C HIS A 60 5.58 -3.51 -9.74
N VAL A 61 6.88 -3.74 -9.83
CA VAL A 61 7.54 -5.04 -9.72
C VAL A 61 8.80 -4.84 -8.88
N GLY A 62 9.14 -5.82 -8.07
CA GLY A 62 10.32 -5.76 -7.22
C GLY A 62 10.01 -5.32 -5.77
N PRO A 63 11.01 -4.78 -5.06
CA PRO A 63 10.92 -4.48 -3.63
C PRO A 63 9.95 -3.33 -3.34
N ILE A 64 9.12 -3.48 -2.30
CA ILE A 64 8.19 -2.45 -1.84
C ILE A 64 8.80 -1.72 -0.65
N HIS A 65 9.12 -0.44 -0.86
CA HIS A 65 9.66 0.43 0.17
C HIS A 65 8.54 1.28 0.78
N SER A 66 8.56 1.45 2.10
CA SER A 66 7.67 2.36 2.82
C SER A 66 8.48 3.31 3.69
N PRO A 67 8.14 4.61 3.70
CA PRO A 67 8.69 5.56 4.66
C PRO A 67 8.07 5.41 6.06
N VAL A 68 6.94 4.69 6.16
CA VAL A 68 6.24 4.43 7.41
C VAL A 68 6.76 3.13 8.02
N ALA A 69 7.12 3.18 9.30
CA ALA A 69 7.54 1.99 10.03
C ALA A 69 6.36 1.03 10.23
N GLY A 70 6.64 -0.26 10.17
CA GLY A 70 5.66 -1.32 10.35
C GLY A 70 5.34 -2.08 9.07
N ARG A 71 4.57 -3.17 9.24
CA ARG A 71 4.14 -4.06 8.15
C ARG A 71 2.64 -3.93 7.89
N THR A 72 2.13 -2.70 7.94
CA THR A 72 0.71 -2.41 7.73
C THR A 72 0.46 -2.14 6.25
N ASP A 73 -0.59 -2.73 5.71
CA ASP A 73 -1.03 -2.54 4.34
C ASP A 73 -1.61 -1.12 4.18
N HIS A 74 -0.86 -0.22 3.57
CA HIS A 74 -1.26 1.18 3.38
C HIS A 74 -0.76 1.78 2.07
N LEU A 75 -0.06 0.99 1.24
CA LEU A 75 0.49 1.44 -0.04
C LEU A 75 -0.39 0.96 -1.20
N PRO A 76 -1.32 1.78 -1.71
CA PRO A 76 -2.07 1.42 -2.90
C PRO A 76 -1.15 1.45 -4.12
N MET A 77 -1.13 0.37 -4.89
CA MET A 77 -0.34 0.24 -6.10
C MET A 77 -1.00 -0.68 -7.11
N HIS A 78 -0.45 -0.72 -8.32
CA HIS A 78 -0.87 -1.65 -9.34
C HIS A 78 0.28 -2.60 -9.66
N VAL A 79 -0.02 -3.88 -9.76
CA VAL A 79 0.93 -4.93 -10.14
C VAL A 79 0.47 -5.60 -11.43
N PRO A 80 1.37 -6.25 -12.19
CA PRO A 80 0.97 -7.03 -13.36
C PRO A 80 0.02 -8.17 -12.96
N SER A 81 -0.98 -8.47 -13.77
CA SER A 81 -1.78 -9.69 -13.59
C SER A 81 -0.88 -10.93 -13.65
N GLY A 82 -1.06 -11.87 -12.72
CA GLY A 82 -0.20 -13.05 -12.59
C GLY A 82 1.08 -12.86 -11.77
N SER A 83 1.28 -11.67 -11.19
CA SER A 83 2.34 -11.43 -10.21
C SER A 83 2.09 -12.17 -8.90
N TYR A 84 3.15 -12.38 -8.12
CA TYR A 84 3.09 -12.92 -6.78
C TYR A 84 3.68 -11.92 -5.79
N VAL A 85 2.97 -11.63 -4.69
CA VAL A 85 3.49 -10.76 -3.63
C VAL A 85 4.11 -11.63 -2.55
N LEU A 86 5.44 -11.59 -2.45
CA LEU A 86 6.16 -12.29 -1.41
C LEU A 86 6.05 -11.51 -0.09
N PRO A 87 5.51 -12.13 0.99
CA PRO A 87 5.25 -11.43 2.24
C PRO A 87 6.52 -10.90 2.93
N ALA A 88 6.39 -9.79 3.65
CA ALA A 88 7.50 -9.11 4.31
C ALA A 88 8.21 -9.95 5.38
N ASP A 89 7.51 -10.89 6.02
CA ASP A 89 8.11 -11.83 6.98
C ASP A 89 9.07 -12.80 6.28
N ILE A 90 8.70 -13.28 5.09
CA ILE A 90 9.54 -14.16 4.28
C ILE A 90 10.73 -13.38 3.72
N VAL A 91 10.51 -12.20 3.16
CA VAL A 91 11.62 -11.34 2.67
C VAL A 91 12.61 -11.07 3.79
N SER A 92 12.13 -10.69 4.97
CA SER A 92 12.98 -10.43 6.13
C SER A 92 13.73 -11.68 6.60
N SER A 93 13.10 -12.86 6.58
CA SER A 93 13.74 -14.11 6.98
C SER A 93 14.87 -14.53 6.04
N LEU A 94 14.71 -14.33 4.74
CA LEU A 94 15.76 -14.55 3.72
C LEU A 94 16.98 -13.64 3.92
N GLY A 95 16.79 -12.51 4.59
CA GLY A 95 17.85 -11.58 4.96
C GLY A 95 18.26 -11.65 6.44
N GLU A 96 18.00 -12.76 7.12
CA GLU A 96 18.36 -12.94 8.55
C GLU A 96 17.80 -11.81 9.44
N GLY A 97 16.57 -11.38 9.17
CA GLY A 97 15.91 -10.27 9.85
C GLY A 97 16.10 -8.90 9.18
N ASN A 98 16.96 -8.80 8.17
CA ASN A 98 17.22 -7.56 7.44
C ASN A 98 16.47 -7.56 6.10
N THR A 99 15.44 -6.72 5.98
CA THR A 99 14.61 -6.62 4.77
C THR A 99 15.42 -6.25 3.52
N MET A 100 16.43 -5.37 3.65
CA MET A 100 17.27 -4.97 2.50
C MET A 100 18.17 -6.11 2.02
N ALA A 101 18.67 -6.92 2.94
CA ALA A 101 19.39 -8.15 2.59
C ALA A 101 18.44 -9.17 1.95
N GLY A 102 17.22 -9.29 2.48
CA GLY A 102 16.16 -10.13 1.92
C GLY A 102 15.81 -9.76 0.47
N TYR A 103 15.68 -8.48 0.16
CA TYR A 103 15.47 -8.03 -1.24
C TYR A 103 16.58 -8.49 -2.19
N ARG A 104 17.82 -8.46 -1.71
CA ARG A 104 18.97 -8.96 -2.50
C ARG A 104 18.89 -10.48 -2.69
N ALA A 105 18.54 -11.20 -1.62
CA ALA A 105 18.37 -12.65 -1.66
C ALA A 105 17.29 -13.06 -2.68
N VAL A 106 16.11 -12.42 -2.62
CA VAL A 106 15.03 -12.66 -3.59
C VAL A 106 15.50 -12.38 -5.02
N ARG A 107 16.17 -11.25 -5.25
CA ARG A 107 16.70 -10.92 -6.59
C ARG A 107 17.68 -11.99 -7.10
N LEU A 108 18.55 -12.51 -6.25
CA LEU A 108 19.49 -13.57 -6.61
C LEU A 108 18.79 -14.90 -6.93
N MET A 109 17.71 -15.24 -6.20
CA MET A 109 16.90 -16.44 -6.47
C MET A 109 16.32 -16.43 -7.90
N PHE A 110 15.94 -15.24 -8.39
CA PHE A 110 15.34 -15.06 -9.71
C PHE A 110 16.29 -14.45 -10.75
N GLU A 111 17.59 -14.39 -10.46
CA GLU A 111 18.58 -13.81 -11.39
C GLU A 111 18.58 -14.47 -12.79
N LYS A 112 18.27 -15.76 -12.85
CA LYS A 112 18.19 -16.54 -14.10
C LYS A 112 16.81 -16.56 -14.73
N ALA A 113 15.81 -15.97 -14.08
CA ALA A 113 14.50 -15.84 -14.69
C ALA A 113 14.61 -14.91 -15.91
N PRO A 114 13.92 -15.22 -17.01
CA PRO A 114 13.97 -14.37 -18.20
C PRO A 114 13.42 -12.99 -17.86
N TYR A 115 14.28 -11.99 -17.81
CA TYR A 115 13.87 -10.58 -17.74
C TYR A 115 13.33 -10.19 -19.12
N GLY A 116 12.05 -10.46 -19.36
CA GLY A 116 11.63 -10.28 -20.72
C GLY A 116 10.59 -9.18 -20.91
N ALA A 117 9.35 -9.52 -20.83
CA ALA A 117 8.29 -8.70 -21.38
C ALA A 117 7.85 -7.56 -20.46
N TYR A 118 7.94 -7.71 -19.13
CA TYR A 118 7.36 -6.75 -18.20
C TYR A 118 8.30 -5.60 -17.81
N ALA A 119 9.61 -5.82 -17.81
CA ALA A 119 10.59 -4.77 -17.55
C ALA A 119 10.74 -3.77 -18.72
N GLN A 120 10.33 -4.17 -19.92
CA GLN A 120 10.43 -3.38 -21.16
C GLN A 120 9.07 -2.96 -21.74
N GLY A 121 7.97 -3.04 -20.97
CA GLY A 121 6.64 -2.63 -21.43
C GLY A 121 5.94 -3.66 -22.34
N GLY A 122 6.30 -4.93 -22.23
CA GLY A 122 5.57 -6.03 -22.86
C GLY A 122 4.13 -6.13 -22.36
N HIS A 123 3.28 -6.87 -23.06
CA HIS A 123 1.83 -7.01 -22.79
C HIS A 123 1.56 -7.42 -21.34
N VAL A 124 1.44 -6.42 -20.50
CA VAL A 124 0.95 -6.55 -19.16
C VAL A 124 -0.56 -6.78 -19.30
N GLY A 125 -1.07 -7.93 -18.88
CA GLY A 125 -2.50 -8.07 -18.65
C GLY A 125 -3.00 -6.90 -17.79
N ASN A 126 -4.29 -6.64 -17.74
CA ASN A 126 -4.84 -5.50 -16.99
C ASN A 126 -4.19 -5.41 -15.62
N PRO A 127 -3.62 -4.22 -15.25
CA PRO A 127 -2.99 -4.04 -13.96
C PRO A 127 -3.99 -4.31 -12.85
N VAL A 128 -3.57 -5.08 -11.85
CA VAL A 128 -4.39 -5.44 -10.69
C VAL A 128 -4.10 -4.45 -9.56
N PRO A 129 -5.11 -3.75 -9.04
CA PRO A 129 -4.93 -2.89 -7.88
C PRO A 129 -4.77 -3.75 -6.61
N ILE A 130 -3.75 -3.45 -5.82
CA ILE A 130 -3.50 -4.07 -4.52
C ILE A 130 -3.23 -3.00 -3.46
N VAL A 131 -3.32 -3.39 -2.20
CA VAL A 131 -2.79 -2.62 -1.07
C VAL A 131 -1.69 -3.45 -0.44
N ALA A 132 -0.49 -2.91 -0.38
CA ALA A 132 0.69 -3.62 0.05
C ALA A 132 1.34 -2.99 1.29
N ALA A 133 2.19 -3.75 1.96
CA ALA A 133 3.01 -3.28 3.08
C ALA A 133 4.46 -3.01 2.63
N GLY A 134 5.13 -2.14 3.37
CA GLY A 134 6.58 -2.02 3.25
C GLY A 134 7.29 -3.31 3.66
N GLY A 135 8.29 -3.70 2.89
CA GLY A 135 9.04 -4.92 3.15
C GLY A 135 8.64 -6.11 2.29
N GLU A 136 7.51 -6.04 1.59
CA GLU A 136 7.08 -7.04 0.62
C GLU A 136 7.85 -6.93 -0.71
N TYR A 137 7.80 -7.98 -1.51
CA TYR A 137 8.44 -8.02 -2.83
C TYR A 137 7.47 -8.56 -3.87
N VAL A 138 7.26 -7.82 -4.95
CA VAL A 138 6.43 -8.25 -6.09
C VAL A 138 7.28 -9.01 -7.09
N LEU A 139 7.03 -10.29 -7.23
CA LEU A 139 7.57 -11.10 -8.33
C LEU A 139 6.74 -10.86 -9.58
N SER A 140 7.41 -10.60 -10.69
CA SER A 140 6.77 -10.46 -12.00
C SER A 140 6.12 -11.77 -12.45
N PRO A 141 5.13 -11.73 -13.37
CA PRO A 141 4.58 -12.96 -13.96
C PRO A 141 5.63 -13.84 -14.63
N ASP A 142 6.71 -13.24 -15.20
CA ASP A 142 7.80 -13.99 -15.81
C ASP A 142 8.58 -14.79 -14.75
N GLU A 143 8.84 -14.18 -13.58
CA GLU A 143 9.50 -14.85 -12.46
C GLU A 143 8.60 -15.96 -11.89
N VAL A 144 7.29 -15.73 -11.80
CA VAL A 144 6.32 -16.75 -11.37
C VAL A 144 6.25 -17.89 -12.37
N LEU A 145 6.19 -17.59 -13.66
CA LEU A 145 6.18 -18.57 -14.74
C LEU A 145 7.46 -19.43 -14.73
N TRP A 146 8.61 -18.77 -14.53
CA TRP A 146 9.90 -19.45 -14.40
C TRP A 146 9.94 -20.38 -13.18
N ALA A 147 9.44 -19.94 -12.02
CA ALA A 147 9.30 -20.78 -10.84
C ALA A 147 8.43 -22.00 -11.09
N GLY A 148 7.38 -21.84 -11.92
CA GLY A 148 6.47 -22.90 -12.33
C GLY A 148 7.00 -23.84 -13.41
N GLY A 149 8.17 -23.53 -13.99
CA GLY A 149 8.69 -24.31 -15.13
C GLY A 149 7.91 -24.08 -16.42
N GLY A 150 7.32 -22.89 -16.59
CA GLY A 150 6.53 -22.48 -17.74
C GLY A 150 5.02 -22.53 -17.53
N ASP A 151 4.58 -22.80 -16.31
CA ASP A 151 3.16 -22.79 -15.91
C ASP A 151 2.95 -21.81 -14.77
N LEU A 152 2.00 -20.89 -14.93
CA LEU A 152 1.75 -19.81 -13.97
C LEU A 152 1.13 -20.33 -12.67
N ASP A 153 0.15 -21.24 -12.77
CA ASP A 153 -0.55 -21.82 -11.61
C ASP A 153 0.42 -22.70 -10.79
N ALA A 154 1.26 -23.47 -11.48
CA ALA A 154 2.33 -24.23 -10.83
C ALA A 154 3.35 -23.31 -10.16
N GLY A 155 3.62 -22.13 -10.74
CA GLY A 155 4.48 -21.09 -10.16
C GLY A 155 3.89 -20.54 -8.89
N HIS A 156 2.64 -20.11 -8.90
CA HIS A 156 1.94 -19.65 -7.69
C HIS A 156 1.94 -20.72 -6.60
N LYS A 157 1.59 -21.96 -6.94
CA LYS A 157 1.61 -23.06 -5.98
C LYS A 157 2.98 -23.30 -5.35
N LYS A 158 4.06 -23.29 -6.15
CA LYS A 158 5.42 -23.46 -5.62
C LYS A 158 5.83 -22.30 -4.69
N LEU A 159 5.42 -21.08 -4.99
CA LEU A 159 5.68 -19.92 -4.15
C LEU A 159 4.89 -19.98 -2.84
N ASP A 160 3.63 -20.44 -2.88
CA ASP A 160 2.84 -20.70 -1.67
C ASP A 160 3.48 -21.79 -0.81
N ASP A 161 3.91 -22.90 -1.42
CA ASP A 161 4.60 -24.00 -0.73
C ASP A 161 5.92 -23.50 -0.10
N PHE A 162 6.66 -22.64 -0.79
CA PHE A 162 7.86 -22.00 -0.28
C PHE A 162 7.58 -21.08 0.93
N VAL A 163 6.57 -20.22 0.83
CA VAL A 163 6.15 -19.32 1.93
C VAL A 163 5.75 -20.13 3.16
N ASN A 164 4.90 -21.14 2.97
CA ASN A 164 4.40 -21.99 4.05
C ASN A 164 5.52 -22.83 4.68
N GLY A 165 6.41 -23.39 3.87
CA GLY A 165 7.59 -24.13 4.33
C GLY A 165 8.52 -23.26 5.16
N THR A 166 8.87 -22.07 4.67
CA THR A 166 9.72 -21.11 5.38
C THR A 166 9.10 -20.70 6.73
N ARG A 167 7.80 -20.44 6.78
CA ARG A 167 7.11 -20.13 8.04
C ARG A 167 7.13 -21.29 9.01
N ALA A 168 6.93 -22.52 8.53
CA ALA A 168 6.99 -23.71 9.38
C ALA A 168 8.39 -23.91 9.99
N GLU A 169 9.46 -23.71 9.23
CA GLU A 169 10.84 -23.76 9.70
C GLU A 169 11.13 -22.65 10.75
N LEU A 170 10.69 -21.42 10.50
CA LEU A 170 10.82 -20.32 11.46
C LEU A 170 10.11 -20.62 12.77
N ILE A 171 8.88 -21.13 12.72
CA ILE A 171 8.10 -21.50 13.90
C ILE A 171 8.82 -22.61 14.68
N LYS A 172 9.36 -23.61 13.99
CA LYS A 172 10.13 -24.70 14.61
C LYS A 172 11.36 -24.16 15.32
N THR A 173 12.10 -23.27 14.66
CA THR A 173 13.29 -22.63 15.25
C THR A 173 12.93 -21.82 16.49
N LEU A 174 11.87 -20.99 16.42
CA LEU A 174 11.40 -20.18 17.55
C LEU A 174 10.97 -21.05 18.75
N LYS A 175 10.30 -22.17 18.50
CA LYS A 175 9.88 -23.11 19.56
C LYS A 175 11.06 -23.85 20.22
N ALA A 176 12.19 -23.97 19.52
CA ALA A 176 13.39 -24.60 20.02
C ALA A 176 14.28 -23.64 20.83
N LEU A 177 13.98 -22.35 20.84
CA LEU A 177 14.75 -21.38 21.64
C LEU A 177 14.58 -21.65 23.14
N PRO A 178 15.65 -21.52 23.95
CA PRO A 178 15.53 -21.63 25.41
C PRO A 178 14.62 -20.50 25.94
N GLY A 179 13.78 -20.82 26.90
CA GLY A 179 12.97 -19.84 27.59
C GLY A 179 13.81 -18.75 28.29
N PRO A 180 13.18 -17.60 28.62
CA PRO A 180 13.88 -16.54 29.34
C PRO A 180 14.43 -17.11 30.69
N LYS A 181 15.70 -16.79 31.00
CA LYS A 181 16.24 -17.10 32.31
C LYS A 181 15.39 -16.41 33.36
N LYS A 182 14.89 -17.17 34.31
CA LYS A 182 14.26 -16.60 35.52
C LYS A 182 15.44 -16.19 36.43
N ASP A 183 15.51 -14.88 36.69
CA ASP A 183 16.36 -14.32 37.74
C ASP A 183 15.79 -14.67 39.13
#